data_e1c59c26ad58a0180efde6040248fba8
#
_entry.id   e1c59c26ad58a0180efde6040248fba8
#
_cell.length_a   1.000
_cell.length_b   1.000
_cell.length_c   1.000
_cell.angle_alpha   90.00
_cell.angle_beta   90.00
_cell.angle_gamma   90.00
#
_symmetry.space_group_name_H-M   'P 1'
#
loop_
_entity.id
_entity.type
_entity.pdbx_description
1 polymer ?
#
loop_
_entity_poly.entity_id
_entity_poly.type
_entity_poly.pdbx_seq_one_letter_code
_entity_poly.pdbx_strand_id
1 'polypeptide(L)'
;MRQPLKRCMQAASLLLAGFLLTTAAFAQTGGEGLSPTLAAIKKDHVVRLGYRESSPPFSFMDPSDRPIGYSLELCEAIVEEIGIEVDDANLRIDYVKVTSDDRIQAVLQNKIDLECGSTTANAERGKQVAFSPLMFVAGTKLMVPKASTISAPKDLQGKTVVVTKGTTNEQAMHTIDKKFALGLNIVTSPDHEQSYQMLVDGKADAFATDDILLYGLIARHKAQDKYKVVGDYLSYDPYGIMFRKGEPQLTAVVERAFRKLGSNRDLIPLYNKWFVGRLPTGEKLNVAISPQLEEAFKVLDDSPGGSN
;
A
#
# COMPACT_ATOMS: atom_id res chain seq x y z
N MET A 1 81.13 50.54 17.54
CA MET A 1 81.78 51.38 16.46
C MET A 1 80.70 51.54 15.34
N ARG A 2 80.35 52.78 15.22
CA ARG A 2 79.93 53.49 13.96
C ARG A 2 78.94 52.85 12.97
N GLN A 3 77.83 53.51 12.91
CA GLN A 3 76.94 53.73 11.77
C GLN A 3 77.63 53.97 10.40
N PRO A 4 76.92 54.07 9.21
CA PRO A 4 75.66 54.82 9.02
C PRO A 4 74.65 54.28 7.98
N LEU A 5 73.46 54.78 8.15
CA LEU A 5 72.46 55.24 7.18
C LEU A 5 72.79 55.22 5.67
N LYS A 6 71.82 54.79 4.86
CA LYS A 6 71.42 55.63 3.72
C LYS A 6 69.93 55.28 3.32
N ARG A 7 69.17 56.34 3.21
CA ARG A 7 67.78 56.46 2.65
C ARG A 7 67.86 56.18 1.14
N CYS A 8 66.75 55.62 0.63
CA CYS A 8 66.19 56.15 -0.64
C CYS A 8 64.70 55.80 -0.69
N MET A 9 63.96 56.85 -0.94
CA MET A 9 62.53 56.93 -1.20
C MET A 9 62.18 56.47 -2.63
N GLN A 10 60.89 56.25 -2.80
CA GLN A 10 60.03 56.20 -4.05
C GLN A 10 59.62 54.78 -4.45
N ALA A 11 58.42 54.41 -4.84
CA ALA A 11 57.27 55.19 -5.30
C ALA A 11 56.00 54.38 -5.06
N ALA A 12 54.94 55.08 -4.80
CA ALA A 12 53.61 54.55 -4.74
C ALA A 12 53.11 54.11 -6.15
N SER A 13 52.57 52.91 -6.25
CA SER A 13 51.73 52.53 -7.39
C SER A 13 50.50 51.83 -6.85
N LEU A 14 49.38 52.55 -6.85
CA LEU A 14 48.02 52.04 -6.65
C LEU A 14 47.69 51.11 -7.83
N LEU A 15 47.53 49.82 -7.55
CA LEU A 15 46.82 48.92 -8.43
C LEU A 15 45.49 48.55 -7.76
N LEU A 16 44.45 49.24 -8.22
CA LEU A 16 43.03 48.88 -7.95
C LEU A 16 42.75 47.57 -8.69
N ALA A 17 42.85 46.46 -8.01
CA ALA A 17 42.31 45.17 -8.49
C ALA A 17 40.82 45.15 -8.21
N GLY A 18 40.06 45.44 -9.25
CA GLY A 18 38.57 45.27 -9.24
C GLY A 18 38.20 43.81 -9.01
N PHE A 19 37.66 43.54 -7.84
CA PHE A 19 37.06 42.26 -7.51
C PHE A 19 35.68 42.23 -8.22
N LEU A 20 35.64 41.70 -9.44
CA LEU A 20 34.39 41.31 -10.09
C LEU A 20 33.75 40.15 -9.33
N LEU A 21 32.85 40.47 -8.41
CA LEU A 21 31.89 39.51 -7.84
C LEU A 21 30.97 39.06 -8.96
N THR A 22 31.35 38.00 -9.63
CA THR A 22 30.38 37.23 -10.43
C THR A 22 29.41 36.55 -9.47
N THR A 23 28.32 37.20 -9.17
CA THR A 23 27.13 36.55 -8.63
C THR A 23 26.66 35.56 -9.67
N ALA A 24 27.04 34.29 -9.51
CA ALA A 24 26.39 33.19 -10.17
C ALA A 24 24.97 33.18 -9.63
N ALA A 25 24.07 33.81 -10.37
CA ALA A 25 22.66 33.62 -10.19
C ALA A 25 22.37 32.14 -10.46
N PHE A 26 22.20 31.35 -9.41
CA PHE A 26 21.53 30.09 -9.52
C PHE A 26 20.08 30.39 -9.92
N ALA A 27 19.85 30.54 -11.20
CA ALA A 27 18.53 30.44 -11.78
C ALA A 27 18.14 28.96 -11.69
N GLN A 28 17.61 28.57 -10.54
CA GLN A 28 16.81 27.36 -10.42
C GLN A 28 15.44 27.67 -10.98
N THR A 29 15.34 27.67 -12.29
CA THR A 29 14.08 27.54 -13.00
C THR A 29 14.13 26.24 -13.77
N GLY A 30 14.23 25.15 -13.07
CA GLY A 30 13.87 23.86 -13.58
C GLY A 30 12.36 23.73 -13.37
N GLY A 31 11.55 24.03 -14.33
CA GLY A 31 10.28 23.38 -14.47
C GLY A 31 10.60 21.92 -14.75
N GLU A 32 10.82 21.12 -13.71
CA GLU A 32 10.91 19.68 -13.88
C GLU A 32 9.60 19.24 -14.49
N GLY A 33 9.66 18.67 -15.71
CA GLY A 33 8.49 18.10 -16.36
C GLY A 33 7.87 17.03 -15.46
N LEU A 34 6.62 16.69 -15.69
CA LEU A 34 5.92 15.65 -14.93
C LEU A 34 6.74 14.35 -14.91
N SER A 35 6.73 13.64 -13.78
CA SER A 35 7.30 12.30 -13.68
C SER A 35 6.69 11.36 -14.73
N PRO A 36 7.39 10.29 -15.14
CA PRO A 36 6.94 9.45 -16.25
C PRO A 36 5.50 8.96 -16.15
N THR A 37 5.07 8.53 -14.96
CA THR A 37 3.69 8.09 -14.72
C THR A 37 2.70 9.25 -14.88
N LEU A 38 2.96 10.40 -14.25
CA LEU A 38 2.09 11.57 -14.33
C LEU A 38 2.03 12.12 -15.77
N ALA A 39 3.15 12.12 -16.50
CA ALA A 39 3.18 12.52 -17.89
C ALA A 39 2.36 11.60 -18.80
N ALA A 40 2.41 10.29 -18.56
CA ALA A 40 1.60 9.32 -19.29
C ALA A 40 0.10 9.51 -18.98
N ILE A 41 -0.27 9.69 -17.71
CA ILE A 41 -1.64 9.96 -17.29
C ILE A 41 -2.17 11.24 -17.95
N LYS A 42 -1.40 12.33 -17.91
CA LYS A 42 -1.77 13.59 -18.57
C LYS A 42 -2.00 13.42 -20.07
N LYS A 43 -1.14 12.67 -20.75
CA LYS A 43 -1.26 12.40 -22.18
C LYS A 43 -2.47 11.56 -22.53
N ASP A 44 -2.73 10.51 -21.73
CA ASP A 44 -3.77 9.51 -22.02
C ASP A 44 -5.14 9.91 -21.44
N HIS A 45 -5.19 10.91 -20.53
CA HIS A 45 -6.38 11.32 -19.76
C HIS A 45 -6.99 10.16 -18.97
N VAL A 46 -6.15 9.22 -18.48
CA VAL A 46 -6.57 7.99 -17.81
C VAL A 46 -5.62 7.64 -16.68
N VAL A 47 -6.19 7.25 -15.53
CA VAL A 47 -5.48 6.56 -14.45
C VAL A 47 -5.92 5.09 -14.42
N ARG A 48 -4.97 4.17 -14.45
CA ARG A 48 -5.22 2.73 -14.43
C ARG A 48 -5.11 2.21 -13.00
N LEU A 49 -6.25 1.82 -12.41
CA LEU A 49 -6.33 1.25 -11.06
C LEU A 49 -6.34 -0.28 -11.11
N GLY A 50 -5.31 -0.89 -10.56
CA GLY A 50 -5.27 -2.33 -10.37
C GLY A 50 -6.19 -2.76 -9.23
N TYR A 51 -7.22 -3.55 -9.52
CA TYR A 51 -8.17 -4.03 -8.53
C TYR A 51 -8.14 -5.55 -8.35
N ARG A 52 -8.67 -6.01 -7.22
CA ARG A 52 -8.82 -7.42 -6.85
C ARG A 52 -10.29 -7.80 -6.84
N GLU A 53 -10.62 -9.01 -7.27
CA GLU A 53 -12.01 -9.48 -7.29
C GLU A 53 -12.48 -10.12 -5.97
N SER A 54 -11.53 -10.54 -5.12
CA SER A 54 -11.82 -11.39 -3.97
C SER A 54 -11.07 -11.01 -2.69
N SER A 55 -10.83 -9.72 -2.47
CA SER A 55 -10.16 -9.22 -1.25
C SER A 55 -11.07 -8.28 -0.44
N PRO A 56 -12.30 -8.74 -0.02
CA PRO A 56 -13.18 -7.91 0.79
C PRO A 56 -12.56 -7.66 2.18
N PRO A 57 -12.71 -6.45 2.73
CA PRO A 57 -13.44 -5.29 2.25
C PRO A 57 -12.58 -4.28 1.44
N PHE A 58 -11.34 -4.64 1.05
CA PHE A 58 -10.39 -3.72 0.41
C PHE A 58 -10.64 -3.51 -1.08
N SER A 59 -10.80 -4.60 -1.82
CA SER A 59 -11.02 -4.60 -3.27
C SER A 59 -11.74 -5.88 -3.67
N PHE A 60 -12.96 -5.76 -4.16
CA PHE A 60 -13.79 -6.90 -4.54
C PHE A 60 -14.94 -6.46 -5.44
N MET A 61 -15.66 -7.42 -6.04
CA MET A 61 -16.78 -7.12 -6.92
C MET A 61 -18.08 -6.99 -6.13
N ASP A 62 -18.87 -5.97 -6.44
CA ASP A 62 -20.23 -5.86 -5.97
C ASP A 62 -21.18 -6.78 -6.78
N PRO A 63 -22.47 -6.93 -6.38
CA PRO A 63 -23.42 -7.76 -7.13
C PRO A 63 -23.74 -7.26 -8.54
N SER A 64 -23.29 -6.07 -8.92
CA SER A 64 -23.44 -5.46 -10.24
C SER A 64 -22.16 -5.52 -11.08
N ASP A 65 -21.23 -6.39 -10.69
CA ASP A 65 -19.91 -6.57 -11.32
C ASP A 65 -19.08 -5.27 -11.38
N ARG A 66 -19.18 -4.43 -10.35
CA ARG A 66 -18.36 -3.23 -10.22
C ARG A 66 -17.28 -3.43 -9.14
N PRO A 67 -16.02 -3.04 -9.40
CA PRO A 67 -14.99 -3.02 -8.38
C PRO A 67 -15.33 -2.01 -7.28
N ILE A 68 -15.35 -2.46 -6.03
CA ILE A 68 -15.58 -1.61 -4.85
C ILE A 68 -14.62 -2.01 -3.73
N GLY A 69 -14.45 -1.14 -2.75
CA GLY A 69 -13.69 -1.45 -1.53
C GLY A 69 -12.95 -0.27 -0.95
N TYR A 70 -12.47 -0.48 0.27
CA TYR A 70 -11.74 0.52 1.04
C TYR A 70 -10.51 1.07 0.29
N SER A 71 -9.73 0.18 -0.31
CA SER A 71 -8.51 0.57 -1.06
C SER A 71 -8.84 1.30 -2.35
N LEU A 72 -9.97 0.98 -2.98
CA LEU A 72 -10.42 1.68 -4.18
C LEU A 72 -10.84 3.11 -3.87
N GLU A 73 -11.56 3.36 -2.78
CA GLU A 73 -11.91 4.73 -2.37
C GLU A 73 -10.66 5.55 -1.99
N LEU A 74 -9.66 4.94 -1.37
CA LEU A 74 -8.36 5.61 -1.14
C LEU A 74 -7.65 5.92 -2.46
N CYS A 75 -7.69 5.03 -3.43
CA CYS A 75 -7.14 5.27 -4.75
C CYS A 75 -7.88 6.39 -5.50
N GLU A 76 -9.21 6.44 -5.39
CA GLU A 76 -10.01 7.53 -5.96
C GLU A 76 -9.60 8.89 -5.41
N ALA A 77 -9.34 9.00 -4.10
CA ALA A 77 -8.78 10.21 -3.49
C ALA A 77 -7.38 10.56 -4.03
N ILE A 78 -6.54 9.55 -4.33
CA ILE A 78 -5.26 9.76 -5.00
C ILE A 78 -5.47 10.26 -6.43
N VAL A 79 -6.46 9.74 -7.16
CA VAL A 79 -6.77 10.16 -8.53
C VAL A 79 -7.21 11.64 -8.56
N GLU A 80 -7.97 12.11 -7.58
CA GLU A 80 -8.31 13.54 -7.45
C GLU A 80 -7.04 14.40 -7.35
N GLU A 81 -6.08 14.01 -6.51
CA GLU A 81 -4.82 14.74 -6.36
C GLU A 81 -3.91 14.63 -7.60
N ILE A 82 -3.95 13.50 -8.31
CA ILE A 82 -3.30 13.36 -9.62
C ILE A 82 -3.93 14.35 -10.61
N GLY A 83 -5.26 14.47 -10.64
CA GLY A 83 -5.97 15.42 -11.51
C GLY A 83 -5.51 16.86 -11.29
N ILE A 84 -5.34 17.28 -10.03
CA ILE A 84 -4.79 18.59 -9.69
C ILE A 84 -3.35 18.74 -10.20
N GLU A 85 -2.50 17.73 -9.98
CA GLU A 85 -1.09 17.77 -10.36
C GLU A 85 -0.86 17.85 -11.87
N VAL A 86 -1.70 17.16 -12.66
CA VAL A 86 -1.58 17.14 -14.12
C VAL A 86 -2.43 18.21 -14.80
N ASP A 87 -3.17 19.01 -14.02
CA ASP A 87 -4.12 20.02 -14.52
C ASP A 87 -5.20 19.40 -15.45
N ASP A 88 -5.83 18.33 -14.98
CA ASP A 88 -6.91 17.62 -15.67
C ASP A 88 -8.01 17.18 -14.69
N ALA A 89 -9.08 17.94 -14.63
CA ALA A 89 -10.23 17.65 -13.75
C ALA A 89 -11.13 16.51 -14.25
N ASN A 90 -10.90 15.98 -15.46
CA ASN A 90 -11.75 14.99 -16.10
C ASN A 90 -11.02 13.67 -16.38
N LEU A 91 -10.05 13.31 -15.53
CA LEU A 91 -9.37 12.02 -15.63
C LEU A 91 -10.37 10.87 -15.55
N ARG A 92 -10.26 9.94 -16.50
CA ARG A 92 -11.00 8.67 -16.44
C ARG A 92 -10.26 7.67 -15.58
N ILE A 93 -10.99 6.79 -14.94
CA ILE A 93 -10.44 5.62 -14.25
C ILE A 93 -10.69 4.39 -15.11
N ASP A 94 -9.63 3.67 -15.45
CA ASP A 94 -9.69 2.35 -16.04
C ASP A 94 -9.35 1.33 -14.96
N TYR A 95 -10.30 0.46 -14.63
CA TYR A 95 -10.09 -0.62 -13.68
C TYR A 95 -9.45 -1.83 -14.38
N VAL A 96 -8.28 -2.24 -13.90
CA VAL A 96 -7.51 -3.35 -14.45
C VAL A 96 -7.44 -4.47 -13.41
N LYS A 97 -7.96 -5.64 -13.74
CA LYS A 97 -7.90 -6.80 -12.84
C LYS A 97 -6.45 -7.26 -12.63
N VAL A 98 -6.07 -7.45 -11.37
CA VAL A 98 -4.80 -8.04 -10.96
C VAL A 98 -5.00 -9.12 -9.90
N THR A 99 -4.04 -10.04 -9.82
CA THR A 99 -3.96 -11.08 -8.79
C THR A 99 -2.89 -10.72 -7.74
N SER A 100 -2.82 -11.49 -6.65
CA SER A 100 -1.72 -11.34 -5.68
C SER A 100 -0.36 -11.63 -6.30
N ASP A 101 -0.32 -12.49 -7.31
CA ASP A 101 0.91 -12.95 -7.97
C ASP A 101 1.46 -11.94 -8.99
N ASP A 102 0.59 -11.30 -9.78
CA ASP A 102 1.00 -10.46 -10.91
C ASP A 102 1.00 -8.94 -10.62
N ARG A 103 0.38 -8.47 -9.53
CA ARG A 103 0.20 -7.04 -9.23
C ARG A 103 1.50 -6.22 -9.23
N ILE A 104 2.61 -6.78 -8.70
CA ILE A 104 3.90 -6.07 -8.69
C ILE A 104 4.40 -5.88 -10.12
N GLN A 105 4.34 -6.94 -10.92
CA GLN A 105 4.74 -6.87 -12.33
C GLN A 105 3.81 -5.95 -13.14
N ALA A 106 2.53 -5.88 -12.81
CA ALA A 106 1.60 -4.96 -13.45
C ALA A 106 2.00 -3.49 -13.23
N VAL A 107 2.45 -3.12 -12.02
CA VAL A 107 3.01 -1.78 -11.73
C VAL A 107 4.32 -1.57 -12.50
N LEU A 108 5.26 -2.52 -12.45
CA LEU A 108 6.58 -2.39 -13.09
C LEU A 108 6.49 -2.29 -14.61
N GLN A 109 5.50 -2.94 -15.22
CA GLN A 109 5.26 -2.96 -16.66
C GLN A 109 4.32 -1.85 -17.16
N ASN A 110 3.96 -0.88 -16.32
CA ASN A 110 3.05 0.22 -16.66
C ASN A 110 1.65 -0.25 -17.12
N LYS A 111 1.21 -1.43 -16.67
CA LYS A 111 -0.15 -1.92 -16.92
C LYS A 111 -1.16 -1.24 -16.01
N ILE A 112 -0.72 -0.87 -14.80
CA ILE A 112 -1.46 -0.12 -13.80
C ILE A 112 -0.58 1.00 -13.23
N ASP A 113 -1.22 2.08 -12.80
CA ASP A 113 -0.55 3.22 -12.18
C ASP A 113 -0.56 3.10 -10.65
N LEU A 114 -1.67 2.63 -10.09
CA LEU A 114 -1.87 2.34 -8.66
C LEU A 114 -2.42 0.92 -8.48
N GLU A 115 -1.94 0.18 -7.50
CA GLU A 115 -2.54 -1.10 -7.08
C GLU A 115 -3.37 -0.87 -5.81
N CYS A 116 -4.67 -1.09 -5.94
CA CYS A 116 -5.70 -0.75 -4.98
C CYS A 116 -6.28 -2.01 -4.32
N GLY A 117 -5.40 -2.84 -3.79
CA GLY A 117 -5.76 -4.13 -3.16
C GLY A 117 -5.43 -4.18 -1.68
N SER A 118 -5.13 -5.39 -1.20
CA SER A 118 -4.69 -5.71 0.16
C SER A 118 -3.21 -6.09 0.15
N THR A 119 -2.34 -5.13 -0.19
CA THR A 119 -0.92 -5.42 -0.40
C THR A 119 -0.07 -4.98 0.78
N THR A 120 0.61 -5.96 1.39
CA THR A 120 1.57 -5.74 2.48
C THR A 120 2.74 -4.92 1.98
N ALA A 121 2.97 -3.76 2.62
CA ALA A 121 4.13 -2.90 2.42
C ALA A 121 5.29 -3.41 3.28
N ASN A 122 6.14 -4.25 2.73
CA ASN A 122 7.32 -4.76 3.42
C ASN A 122 8.63 -4.35 2.72
N ALA A 123 9.74 -4.52 3.43
CA ALA A 123 11.06 -4.09 2.94
C ALA A 123 11.47 -4.77 1.61
N GLU A 124 11.07 -6.02 1.38
CA GLU A 124 11.42 -6.74 0.15
C GLU A 124 10.70 -6.15 -1.06
N ARG A 125 9.39 -5.93 -0.95
CA ARG A 125 8.59 -5.27 -1.99
C ARG A 125 9.01 -3.82 -2.20
N GLY A 126 9.36 -3.11 -1.11
CA GLY A 126 9.88 -1.74 -1.14
C GLY A 126 11.21 -1.56 -1.87
N LYS A 127 11.92 -2.65 -2.22
CA LYS A 127 13.06 -2.59 -3.14
C LYS A 127 12.63 -2.31 -4.58
N GLN A 128 11.44 -2.75 -4.98
CA GLN A 128 10.97 -2.73 -6.37
C GLN A 128 9.89 -1.65 -6.60
N VAL A 129 9.00 -1.43 -5.64
CA VAL A 129 7.83 -0.54 -5.73
C VAL A 129 7.80 0.44 -4.55
N ALA A 130 6.95 1.46 -4.63
CA ALA A 130 6.66 2.38 -3.54
C ALA A 130 5.27 2.09 -2.94
N PHE A 131 5.05 2.57 -1.73
CA PHE A 131 3.80 2.43 -1.01
C PHE A 131 3.34 3.77 -0.44
N SER A 132 2.04 3.93 -0.33
CA SER A 132 1.40 5.04 0.39
C SER A 132 1.73 4.99 1.89
N PRO A 133 1.34 6.01 2.66
CA PRO A 133 1.20 5.88 4.11
C PRO A 133 0.35 4.67 4.49
N LEU A 134 0.52 4.21 5.74
CA LEU A 134 -0.19 3.06 6.30
C LEU A 134 -1.72 3.26 6.19
N MET A 135 -2.41 2.29 5.58
CA MET A 135 -3.86 2.32 5.45
C MET A 135 -4.59 1.24 6.27
N PHE A 136 -3.90 0.16 6.64
CA PHE A 136 -4.43 -0.93 7.45
C PHE A 136 -3.29 -1.76 8.06
N VAL A 137 -3.60 -2.51 9.11
CA VAL A 137 -2.69 -3.50 9.72
C VAL A 137 -3.43 -4.81 9.85
N ALA A 138 -2.89 -5.86 9.25
CA ALA A 138 -3.39 -7.21 9.27
C ALA A 138 -2.29 -8.20 9.73
N GLY A 139 -2.61 -9.45 9.78
CA GLY A 139 -1.64 -10.53 9.97
C GLY A 139 -2.23 -11.89 9.65
N THR A 140 -1.39 -12.82 9.26
CA THR A 140 -1.80 -14.17 8.89
C THR A 140 -2.47 -14.89 10.06
N LYS A 141 -3.66 -15.41 9.82
CA LYS A 141 -4.38 -16.36 10.68
C LYS A 141 -4.91 -17.54 9.86
N LEU A 142 -5.60 -18.45 10.54
CA LEU A 142 -6.13 -19.67 9.93
C LEU A 142 -7.66 -19.63 9.94
N MET A 143 -8.29 -19.87 8.79
CA MET A 143 -9.70 -20.22 8.72
C MET A 143 -9.83 -21.72 8.62
N VAL A 144 -10.68 -22.28 9.50
CA VAL A 144 -10.96 -23.71 9.58
C VAL A 144 -12.46 -23.97 9.71
N PRO A 145 -12.96 -25.17 9.37
CA PRO A 145 -14.34 -25.55 9.68
C PRO A 145 -14.65 -25.37 11.18
N LYS A 146 -15.88 -25.01 11.51
CA LYS A 146 -16.33 -24.77 12.90
C LYS A 146 -16.03 -25.95 13.84
N ALA A 147 -16.19 -27.17 13.31
CA ALA A 147 -15.96 -28.43 14.04
C ALA A 147 -14.47 -28.81 14.14
N SER A 148 -13.57 -28.10 13.45
CA SER A 148 -12.15 -28.40 13.48
C SER A 148 -11.55 -28.19 14.88
N THR A 149 -10.63 -29.07 15.26
CA THR A 149 -9.83 -28.98 16.49
C THR A 149 -8.57 -28.14 16.34
N ILE A 150 -8.25 -27.71 15.11
CA ILE A 150 -7.11 -26.83 14.83
C ILE A 150 -7.32 -25.49 15.54
N SER A 151 -6.36 -25.09 16.36
CA SER A 151 -6.38 -23.85 17.14
C SER A 151 -5.02 -23.13 17.16
N ALA A 152 -3.94 -23.84 16.83
CA ALA A 152 -2.58 -23.32 16.83
C ALA A 152 -1.76 -23.96 15.70
N PRO A 153 -0.59 -23.38 15.32
CA PRO A 153 0.24 -23.91 14.24
C PRO A 153 0.63 -25.38 14.40
N LYS A 154 0.91 -25.82 15.64
CA LYS A 154 1.28 -27.23 15.93
C LYS A 154 0.17 -28.22 15.57
N ASP A 155 -1.09 -27.80 15.59
CA ASP A 155 -2.23 -28.65 15.27
C ASP A 155 -2.34 -28.92 13.75
N LEU A 156 -1.53 -28.21 12.96
CA LEU A 156 -1.44 -28.38 11.51
C LEU A 156 -0.51 -29.52 11.08
N GLN A 157 0.14 -30.24 11.99
CA GLN A 157 1.10 -31.30 11.63
C GLN A 157 0.49 -32.29 10.64
N GLY A 158 1.14 -32.46 9.48
CA GLY A 158 0.71 -33.34 8.39
C GLY A 158 -0.58 -32.89 7.66
N LYS A 159 -1.08 -31.69 7.92
CA LYS A 159 -2.31 -31.16 7.33
C LYS A 159 -2.07 -30.48 5.99
N THR A 160 -3.14 -30.39 5.20
CA THR A 160 -3.16 -29.57 3.97
C THR A 160 -3.61 -28.15 4.30
N VAL A 161 -2.76 -27.16 3.97
CA VAL A 161 -3.07 -25.76 4.13
C VAL A 161 -3.08 -25.07 2.78
N VAL A 162 -4.21 -24.46 2.42
CA VAL A 162 -4.28 -23.63 1.22
C VAL A 162 -3.85 -22.20 1.55
N VAL A 163 -3.11 -21.59 0.62
CA VAL A 163 -2.69 -20.19 0.62
C VAL A 163 -2.92 -19.58 -0.76
N THR A 164 -3.06 -18.26 -0.83
CA THR A 164 -3.13 -17.58 -2.12
C THR A 164 -1.73 -17.29 -2.63
N LYS A 165 -1.45 -17.65 -3.87
CA LYS A 165 -0.16 -17.48 -4.53
C LYS A 165 0.31 -16.03 -4.54
N GLY A 166 1.61 -15.77 -4.30
CA GLY A 166 2.22 -14.44 -4.32
C GLY A 166 1.93 -13.58 -3.10
N THR A 167 1.39 -14.17 -2.01
CA THR A 167 1.12 -13.49 -0.74
C THR A 167 2.27 -13.64 0.25
N THR A 168 2.32 -12.74 1.24
CA THR A 168 3.19 -12.88 2.43
C THR A 168 2.76 -14.06 3.29
N ASN A 169 1.48 -14.42 3.25
CA ASN A 169 0.91 -15.55 3.99
C ASN A 169 1.46 -16.90 3.48
N GLU A 170 1.65 -17.06 2.17
CA GLU A 170 2.34 -18.22 1.58
C GLU A 170 3.75 -18.36 2.18
N GLN A 171 4.52 -17.27 2.22
CA GLN A 171 5.86 -17.26 2.81
C GLN A 171 5.83 -17.54 4.33
N ALA A 172 4.85 -16.97 5.04
CA ALA A 172 4.67 -17.21 6.46
C ALA A 172 4.42 -18.69 6.76
N MET A 173 3.56 -19.35 5.97
CA MET A 173 3.26 -20.77 6.15
C MET A 173 4.48 -21.67 5.87
N HIS A 174 5.26 -21.40 4.82
CA HIS A 174 6.52 -22.10 4.58
C HIS A 174 7.53 -21.90 5.74
N THR A 175 7.59 -20.68 6.27
CA THR A 175 8.48 -20.35 7.40
C THR A 175 8.09 -21.13 8.66
N ILE A 176 6.79 -21.20 8.96
CA ILE A 176 6.25 -21.90 10.12
C ILE A 176 6.41 -23.41 9.97
N ASP A 177 6.13 -23.96 8.80
CA ASP A 177 6.35 -25.37 8.50
C ASP A 177 7.80 -25.78 8.79
N LYS A 178 8.75 -25.04 8.24
CA LYS A 178 10.18 -25.28 8.47
C LYS A 178 10.57 -25.10 9.95
N LYS A 179 10.08 -24.04 10.61
CA LYS A 179 10.43 -23.71 12.00
C LYS A 179 9.99 -24.80 12.99
N PHE A 180 8.82 -25.37 12.77
CA PHE A 180 8.21 -26.34 13.69
C PHE A 180 8.23 -27.78 13.16
N ALA A 181 8.83 -28.01 11.98
CA ALA A 181 8.89 -29.30 11.29
C ALA A 181 7.51 -29.99 11.20
N LEU A 182 6.50 -29.23 10.75
CA LEU A 182 5.10 -29.68 10.76
C LEU A 182 4.79 -30.66 9.62
N GLY A 183 5.56 -30.68 8.55
CA GLY A 183 5.31 -31.52 7.37
C GLY A 183 4.01 -31.16 6.68
N LEU A 184 3.75 -29.85 6.50
CA LEU A 184 2.55 -29.36 5.84
C LEU A 184 2.52 -29.72 4.36
N ASN A 185 1.33 -30.06 3.88
CA ASN A 185 1.04 -30.02 2.44
C ASN A 185 0.51 -28.61 2.11
N ILE A 186 1.40 -27.68 1.74
CA ILE A 186 1.01 -26.32 1.37
C ILE A 186 0.61 -26.30 -0.11
N VAL A 187 -0.65 -25.98 -0.39
CA VAL A 187 -1.22 -25.86 -1.73
C VAL A 187 -1.58 -24.41 -2.02
N THR A 188 -1.39 -23.98 -3.26
CA THR A 188 -1.67 -22.59 -3.66
C THR A 188 -2.88 -22.51 -4.59
N SER A 189 -3.58 -21.39 -4.53
CA SER A 189 -4.62 -21.02 -5.51
C SER A 189 -4.38 -19.61 -6.05
N PRO A 190 -4.96 -19.24 -7.20
CA PRO A 190 -4.72 -17.94 -7.84
C PRO A 190 -5.24 -16.73 -7.05
N ASP A 191 -6.35 -16.89 -6.30
CA ASP A 191 -7.01 -15.80 -5.57
C ASP A 191 -7.66 -16.29 -4.27
N HIS A 192 -8.13 -15.36 -3.46
CA HIS A 192 -8.70 -15.69 -2.14
C HIS A 192 -10.03 -16.43 -2.23
N GLU A 193 -10.83 -16.20 -3.26
CA GLU A 193 -12.09 -16.91 -3.46
C GLU A 193 -11.84 -18.39 -3.74
N GLN A 194 -10.87 -18.68 -4.63
CA GLN A 194 -10.51 -20.06 -4.93
C GLN A 194 -9.85 -20.75 -3.74
N SER A 195 -9.02 -20.02 -2.94
CA SER A 195 -8.49 -20.56 -1.67
C SER A 195 -9.63 -20.92 -0.71
N TYR A 196 -10.62 -20.03 -0.55
CA TYR A 196 -11.81 -20.28 0.27
C TYR A 196 -12.57 -21.51 -0.25
N GLN A 197 -12.79 -21.61 -1.55
CA GLN A 197 -13.52 -22.74 -2.16
C GLN A 197 -12.77 -24.07 -1.94
N MET A 198 -11.44 -24.08 -1.99
CA MET A 198 -10.66 -25.30 -1.68
C MET A 198 -10.89 -25.79 -0.25
N LEU A 199 -11.03 -24.87 0.72
CA LEU A 199 -11.40 -25.24 2.09
C LEU A 199 -12.85 -25.76 2.16
N VAL A 200 -13.79 -25.10 1.46
CA VAL A 200 -15.20 -25.51 1.40
C VAL A 200 -15.36 -26.91 0.80
N ASP A 201 -14.59 -27.22 -0.24
CA ASP A 201 -14.59 -28.54 -0.92
C ASP A 201 -13.88 -29.63 -0.12
N GLY A 202 -13.30 -29.30 1.04
CA GLY A 202 -12.52 -30.26 1.84
C GLY A 202 -11.20 -30.66 1.21
N LYS A 203 -10.70 -29.86 0.23
CA LYS A 203 -9.38 -30.05 -0.41
C LYS A 203 -8.22 -29.53 0.46
N ALA A 204 -8.54 -28.78 1.50
CA ALA A 204 -7.61 -28.30 2.51
C ALA A 204 -8.25 -28.37 3.90
N ASP A 205 -7.42 -28.58 4.94
CA ASP A 205 -7.84 -28.58 6.34
C ASP A 205 -7.95 -27.17 6.91
N ALA A 206 -7.16 -26.23 6.36
CA ALA A 206 -7.13 -24.83 6.75
C ALA A 206 -6.83 -23.92 5.54
N PHE A 207 -7.34 -22.69 5.58
CA PHE A 207 -6.94 -21.61 4.69
C PHE A 207 -6.19 -20.56 5.51
N ALA A 208 -4.94 -20.26 5.12
CA ALA A 208 -4.11 -19.25 5.76
C ALA A 208 -4.02 -18.00 4.88
N THR A 209 -4.50 -16.88 5.40
CA THR A 209 -4.34 -15.54 4.85
C THR A 209 -4.55 -14.51 5.95
N ASP A 210 -4.54 -13.22 5.63
CA ASP A 210 -4.75 -12.16 6.60
C ASP A 210 -6.13 -12.25 7.24
N ASP A 211 -6.18 -12.07 8.55
CA ASP A 211 -7.38 -12.25 9.38
C ASP A 211 -8.59 -11.45 8.86
N ILE A 212 -8.36 -10.21 8.46
CA ILE A 212 -9.43 -9.34 7.93
C ILE A 212 -10.01 -9.89 6.62
N LEU A 213 -9.19 -10.49 5.76
CA LEU A 213 -9.65 -11.13 4.52
C LEU A 213 -10.46 -12.39 4.83
N LEU A 214 -10.05 -13.17 5.85
CA LEU A 214 -10.82 -14.31 6.32
C LEU A 214 -12.20 -13.90 6.83
N TYR A 215 -12.27 -12.84 7.64
CA TYR A 215 -13.55 -12.30 8.11
C TYR A 215 -14.39 -11.77 6.96
N GLY A 216 -13.78 -11.08 6.00
CA GLY A 216 -14.43 -10.58 4.80
C GLY A 216 -15.08 -11.69 3.97
N LEU A 217 -14.36 -12.79 3.73
CA LEU A 217 -14.85 -13.95 2.99
C LEU A 217 -15.98 -14.68 3.76
N ILE A 218 -15.80 -14.92 5.06
CA ILE A 218 -16.83 -15.52 5.91
C ILE A 218 -18.11 -14.69 5.88
N ALA A 219 -18.00 -13.37 5.96
CA ALA A 219 -19.13 -12.47 5.90
C ALA A 219 -19.83 -12.52 4.53
N ARG A 220 -19.07 -12.38 3.43
CA ARG A 220 -19.56 -12.42 2.06
C ARG A 220 -20.35 -13.69 1.75
N HIS A 221 -19.86 -14.85 2.24
CA HIS A 221 -20.50 -16.15 2.06
C HIS A 221 -21.54 -16.48 3.13
N LYS A 222 -21.80 -15.57 4.09
CA LYS A 222 -22.73 -15.80 5.23
C LYS A 222 -22.41 -17.11 5.95
N ALA A 223 -21.11 -17.37 6.14
CA ALA A 223 -20.59 -18.66 6.59
C ALA A 223 -20.10 -18.67 8.07
N GLN A 224 -20.59 -17.73 8.89
CA GLN A 224 -20.21 -17.56 10.31
C GLN A 224 -20.49 -18.80 11.14
N ASP A 225 -21.51 -19.56 10.78
CA ASP A 225 -21.89 -20.81 11.47
C ASP A 225 -21.06 -22.01 10.99
N LYS A 226 -20.38 -21.90 9.83
CA LYS A 226 -19.64 -23.01 9.21
C LYS A 226 -18.14 -22.92 9.46
N TYR A 227 -17.57 -21.72 9.54
CA TYR A 227 -16.13 -21.49 9.67
C TYR A 227 -15.80 -20.58 10.85
N LYS A 228 -14.57 -20.67 11.33
CA LYS A 228 -13.98 -19.82 12.36
C LYS A 228 -12.55 -19.44 11.99
N VAL A 229 -12.12 -18.27 12.44
CA VAL A 229 -10.73 -17.82 12.37
C VAL A 229 -10.07 -18.14 13.70
N VAL A 230 -8.91 -18.78 13.67
CA VAL A 230 -8.21 -19.32 14.85
C VAL A 230 -6.73 -18.99 14.84
N GLY A 231 -6.10 -19.18 16.00
CA GLY A 231 -4.66 -19.04 16.21
C GLY A 231 -4.22 -17.60 16.49
N ASP A 232 -2.97 -17.50 16.94
CA ASP A 232 -2.28 -16.21 17.06
C ASP A 232 -1.89 -15.69 15.68
N TYR A 233 -1.49 -14.42 15.64
CA TYR A 233 -0.93 -13.85 14.42
C TYR A 233 0.40 -14.52 14.05
N LEU A 234 0.49 -14.99 12.82
CA LEU A 234 1.66 -15.67 12.26
C LEU A 234 2.60 -14.72 11.50
N SER A 235 2.12 -13.52 11.21
CA SER A 235 2.86 -12.45 10.58
C SER A 235 2.30 -11.09 11.02
N TYR A 236 3.01 -10.02 10.62
CA TYR A 236 2.59 -8.64 10.73
C TYR A 236 2.60 -8.02 9.33
N ASP A 237 1.45 -7.58 8.86
CA ASP A 237 1.22 -7.19 7.49
C ASP A 237 0.61 -5.77 7.41
N PRO A 238 1.46 -4.71 7.40
CA PRO A 238 1.00 -3.34 7.18
C PRO A 238 0.65 -3.17 5.70
N TYR A 239 -0.54 -2.64 5.39
CA TYR A 239 -0.98 -2.41 4.01
C TYR A 239 -0.76 -0.99 3.55
N GLY A 240 -0.48 -0.82 2.26
CA GLY A 240 -0.42 0.45 1.55
C GLY A 240 -0.85 0.30 0.09
N ILE A 241 -1.31 1.40 -0.50
CA ILE A 241 -1.50 1.50 -1.95
C ILE A 241 -0.13 1.43 -2.61
N MET A 242 0.03 0.53 -3.58
CA MET A 242 1.31 0.29 -4.23
C MET A 242 1.38 1.03 -5.58
N PHE A 243 2.52 1.66 -5.86
CA PHE A 243 2.75 2.41 -7.08
C PHE A 243 4.23 2.35 -7.50
N ARG A 244 4.56 2.97 -8.63
CA ARG A 244 5.91 2.92 -9.19
C ARG A 244 6.92 3.67 -8.31
N LYS A 245 8.04 3.02 -8.04
CA LYS A 245 9.15 3.59 -7.28
C LYS A 245 10.02 4.48 -8.15
N GLY A 246 10.70 5.44 -7.52
CA GLY A 246 11.67 6.31 -8.20
C GLY A 246 11.04 7.54 -8.88
N GLU A 247 9.78 7.83 -8.60
CA GLU A 247 9.05 8.99 -9.06
C GLU A 247 8.68 9.90 -7.86
N PRO A 248 9.57 10.83 -7.45
CA PRO A 248 9.34 11.67 -6.25
C PRO A 248 8.06 12.49 -6.33
N GLN A 249 7.72 13.01 -7.53
CA GLN A 249 6.51 13.80 -7.73
C GLN A 249 5.24 12.95 -7.53
N LEU A 250 5.19 11.72 -8.10
CA LEU A 250 4.08 10.80 -7.85
C LEU A 250 3.98 10.44 -6.36
N THR A 251 5.13 10.21 -5.70
CA THR A 251 5.16 9.94 -4.26
C THR A 251 4.56 11.11 -3.47
N ALA A 252 4.95 12.36 -3.80
CA ALA A 252 4.41 13.55 -3.16
C ALA A 252 2.89 13.70 -3.35
N VAL A 253 2.37 13.36 -4.55
CA VAL A 253 0.93 13.35 -4.84
C VAL A 253 0.20 12.32 -3.97
N VAL A 254 0.69 11.08 -3.89
CA VAL A 254 0.09 10.03 -3.05
C VAL A 254 0.09 10.44 -1.58
N GLU A 255 1.20 10.96 -1.07
CA GLU A 255 1.29 11.44 0.31
C GLU A 255 0.36 12.63 0.58
N ARG A 256 0.21 13.55 -0.38
CA ARG A 256 -0.71 14.69 -0.29
C ARG A 256 -2.16 14.24 -0.18
N ALA A 257 -2.58 13.23 -0.97
CA ALA A 257 -3.90 12.63 -0.87
C ALA A 257 -4.19 12.10 0.55
N PHE A 258 -3.26 11.36 1.13
CA PHE A 258 -3.42 10.83 2.48
C PHE A 258 -3.42 11.94 3.55
N ARG A 259 -2.57 12.96 3.42
CA ARG A 259 -2.60 14.12 4.34
C ARG A 259 -3.92 14.89 4.23
N LYS A 260 -4.47 15.05 3.03
CA LYS A 260 -5.77 15.70 2.82
C LYS A 260 -6.90 14.91 3.48
N LEU A 261 -6.93 13.58 3.31
CA LEU A 261 -7.89 12.71 3.99
C LEU A 261 -7.73 12.80 5.53
N GLY A 262 -6.50 12.88 6.04
CA GLY A 262 -6.23 13.07 7.47
C GLY A 262 -6.75 14.41 7.96
N SER A 263 -6.29 15.52 7.37
CA SER A 263 -6.65 16.89 7.77
C SER A 263 -8.16 17.18 7.66
N ASN A 264 -8.85 16.55 6.71
CA ASN A 264 -10.30 16.60 6.60
C ASN A 264 -11.03 15.68 7.59
N ARG A 265 -10.30 14.82 8.30
CA ARG A 265 -10.83 13.78 9.19
C ARG A 265 -11.69 12.73 8.48
N ASP A 266 -11.37 12.43 7.20
CA ASP A 266 -12.11 11.47 6.38
C ASP A 266 -11.67 10.03 6.61
N LEU A 267 -10.43 9.79 7.13
CA LEU A 267 -9.87 8.44 7.29
C LEU A 267 -10.69 7.56 8.25
N ILE A 268 -11.12 8.09 9.40
CA ILE A 268 -11.93 7.34 10.37
C ILE A 268 -13.34 7.06 9.84
N PRO A 269 -14.10 8.02 9.27
CA PRO A 269 -15.36 7.74 8.59
C PRO A 269 -15.23 6.68 7.48
N LEU A 270 -14.19 6.76 6.65
CA LEU A 270 -13.93 5.79 5.59
C LEU A 270 -13.64 4.39 6.17
N TYR A 271 -12.81 4.30 7.21
CA TYR A 271 -12.58 3.05 7.94
C TYR A 271 -13.90 2.49 8.47
N ASN A 272 -14.69 3.31 9.17
CA ASN A 272 -15.95 2.87 9.77
C ASN A 272 -16.96 2.39 8.72
N LYS A 273 -17.01 3.00 7.53
CA LYS A 273 -17.84 2.56 6.41
C LYS A 273 -17.55 1.12 6.04
N TRP A 274 -16.27 0.74 5.92
CA TRP A 274 -15.85 -0.54 5.37
C TRP A 274 -15.64 -1.65 6.41
N PHE A 275 -15.33 -1.30 7.67
CA PHE A 275 -14.96 -2.29 8.68
C PHE A 275 -15.97 -2.40 9.84
N VAL A 276 -16.71 -1.35 10.13
CA VAL A 276 -17.68 -1.31 11.24
C VAL A 276 -19.12 -1.29 10.73
N GLY A 277 -19.37 -0.49 9.70
CA GLY A 277 -20.68 -0.33 9.08
C GLY A 277 -21.17 -1.55 8.33
N ARG A 278 -22.31 -1.38 7.66
CA ARG A 278 -22.82 -2.38 6.74
C ARG A 278 -22.20 -2.14 5.36
N LEU A 279 -21.56 -3.17 4.82
CA LEU A 279 -21.01 -3.14 3.47
C LEU A 279 -22.11 -2.93 2.43
N PRO A 280 -21.80 -2.39 1.23
CA PRO A 280 -22.76 -2.28 0.13
C PRO A 280 -23.40 -3.63 -0.26
N THR A 281 -22.71 -4.73 -0.01
CA THR A 281 -23.16 -6.11 -0.21
C THR A 281 -24.03 -6.65 0.94
N GLY A 282 -24.22 -5.87 2.00
CA GLY A 282 -25.17 -6.14 3.08
C GLY A 282 -24.58 -6.74 4.35
N GLU A 283 -23.34 -7.19 4.34
CA GLU A 283 -22.66 -7.80 5.48
C GLU A 283 -22.13 -6.76 6.47
N LYS A 284 -21.78 -7.21 7.69
CA LYS A 284 -21.04 -6.45 8.69
C LYS A 284 -19.83 -7.25 9.16
N LEU A 285 -18.70 -6.57 9.26
CA LEU A 285 -17.48 -7.17 9.81
C LEU A 285 -17.33 -6.87 11.30
N ASN A 286 -17.77 -5.71 11.76
CA ASN A 286 -17.63 -5.22 13.15
C ASN A 286 -16.18 -5.24 13.65
N VAL A 287 -15.24 -4.87 12.81
CA VAL A 287 -13.81 -4.79 13.15
C VAL A 287 -13.50 -3.35 13.55
N ALA A 288 -13.27 -3.16 14.85
CA ALA A 288 -12.83 -1.85 15.37
C ALA A 288 -11.42 -1.51 14.88
N ILE A 289 -11.15 -0.22 14.71
CA ILE A 289 -9.80 0.25 14.36
C ILE A 289 -8.80 -0.14 15.46
N SER A 290 -7.61 -0.61 15.06
CA SER A 290 -6.56 -0.90 16.02
C SER A 290 -5.94 0.39 16.56
N PRO A 291 -5.46 0.42 17.83
CA PRO A 291 -4.78 1.58 18.38
C PRO A 291 -3.59 2.05 17.54
N GLN A 292 -2.87 1.13 16.93
CA GLN A 292 -1.74 1.44 16.05
C GLN A 292 -2.18 2.17 14.78
N LEU A 293 -3.26 1.72 14.15
CA LEU A 293 -3.79 2.37 12.94
C LEU A 293 -4.41 3.73 13.27
N GLU A 294 -5.12 3.82 14.39
CA GLU A 294 -5.68 5.08 14.87
C GLU A 294 -4.58 6.12 15.10
N GLU A 295 -3.47 5.73 15.71
CA GLU A 295 -2.33 6.63 15.92
C GLU A 295 -1.68 7.04 14.59
N ALA A 296 -1.54 6.12 13.64
CA ALA A 296 -1.05 6.46 12.30
C ALA A 296 -1.95 7.48 11.59
N PHE A 297 -3.27 7.39 11.75
CA PHE A 297 -4.21 8.36 11.18
C PHE A 297 -4.15 9.73 11.87
N LYS A 298 -3.91 9.78 13.20
CA LYS A 298 -3.69 11.04 13.92
C LYS A 298 -2.45 11.78 13.43
N VAL A 299 -1.36 11.07 13.14
CA VAL A 299 -0.14 11.69 12.57
C VAL A 299 -0.45 12.36 11.23
N LEU A 300 -1.36 11.82 10.43
CA LEU A 300 -1.79 12.44 9.17
C LEU A 300 -2.74 13.63 9.39
N ASP A 301 -3.58 13.60 10.44
CA ASP A 301 -4.47 14.71 10.83
C ASP A 301 -3.65 15.93 11.35
N ASP A 302 -2.62 15.67 12.16
CA ASP A 302 -1.77 16.72 12.75
C ASP A 302 -0.71 17.27 11.77
N SER A 303 -0.57 16.69 10.59
CA SER A 303 0.36 17.19 9.59
C SER A 303 -0.11 18.55 9.08
N PRO A 304 0.71 19.63 9.15
CA PRO A 304 0.28 20.94 8.71
C PRO A 304 -0.13 20.85 7.24
N GLY A 305 -1.43 20.88 7.02
CA GLY A 305 -2.02 20.98 5.71
C GLY A 305 -1.45 22.22 5.06
N GLY A 306 -0.83 22.05 3.90
CA GLY A 306 -0.36 23.18 3.13
C GLY A 306 -1.54 24.11 2.90
N SER A 307 -1.65 25.14 3.73
CA SER A 307 -2.44 26.32 3.43
C SER A 307 -1.76 27.01 2.25
N ASN A 308 -2.30 26.82 1.06
CA ASN A 308 -2.22 27.79 -0.04
C ASN A 308 -3.46 27.65 -0.91
#